data_a01f2f9477ebe2a7b1bc30f969ec71b7
#
_entry.id   a01f2f9477ebe2a7b1bc30f969ec71b7
#
_cell.length_a   1.000
_cell.length_b   1.000
_cell.length_c   1.000
_cell.angle_alpha   90.00
_cell.angle_beta   90.00
_cell.angle_gamma   90.00
#
_symmetry.space_group_name_H-M   'P 1'
#
loop_
_entity.id
_entity.type
_entity.pdbx_description
1 polymer ?
#
loop_
_entity_poly.entity_id
_entity_poly.type
_entity_poly.pdbx_seq_one_letter_code
_entity_poly.pdbx_strand_id
1 'polypeptide(L)'
;IFDDYKIVDYSKFNLDDNIKDANIAATLLKITERKTAKGNSYGVIKFTDLTSVFELFIFSDILELNRDVLIEGSSLIITLIKTISNDENKSKRINVQKIASLKDLFNKPVNEIIFNIKSIKDIDKISDLVDEEGTTEVTININDENNDVSFKLKNKRLIDRKAINILRNNDISTIIH
;
A
#
# COMPACT_ATOMS: atom_id res chain seq x y z
N ILE A 1 -2.07 -2.11 6.29
CA ILE A 1 -1.82 -1.46 4.98
C ILE A 1 -0.34 -1.14 4.81
N PHE A 2 0.33 -0.47 5.75
CA PHE A 2 1.75 -0.13 5.57
C PHE A 2 2.61 -1.36 5.37
N ASP A 3 2.37 -2.44 6.13
CA ASP A 3 3.08 -3.71 5.95
C ASP A 3 2.69 -4.39 4.64
N ASP A 4 1.40 -4.37 4.27
CA ASP A 4 0.90 -4.98 3.04
C ASP A 4 1.51 -4.34 1.79
N TYR A 5 1.71 -3.03 1.81
CA TYR A 5 2.32 -2.27 0.71
C TYR A 5 3.82 -2.06 0.86
N LYS A 6 4.46 -2.60 1.92
CA LYS A 6 5.90 -2.45 2.20
C LYS A 6 6.32 -0.98 2.13
N ILE A 7 5.62 -0.13 2.87
CA ILE A 7 5.86 1.32 2.87
C ILE A 7 7.24 1.61 3.45
N VAL A 8 7.96 2.49 2.79
CA VAL A 8 9.29 2.99 3.17
C VAL A 8 9.23 4.51 3.27
N ASP A 9 9.98 5.10 4.19
CA ASP A 9 10.12 6.57 4.26
C ASP A 9 10.90 7.10 3.05
N TYR A 10 10.49 8.26 2.54
CA TYR A 10 11.14 8.89 1.38
C TYR A 10 12.62 9.15 1.62
N SER A 11 12.99 9.62 2.82
CA SER A 11 14.40 9.88 3.19
C SER A 11 15.25 8.61 3.09
N LYS A 12 14.76 7.47 3.59
CA LYS A 12 15.43 6.17 3.48
C LYS A 12 15.55 5.73 2.02
N PHE A 13 14.45 5.80 1.26
CA PHE A 13 14.47 5.48 -0.17
C PHE A 13 15.49 6.36 -0.93
N ASN A 14 15.52 7.67 -0.68
CA ASN A 14 16.39 8.59 -1.39
C ASN A 14 17.88 8.36 -1.06
N LEU A 15 18.21 8.06 0.18
CA LEU A 15 19.59 7.88 0.65
C LEU A 15 20.19 6.52 0.32
N ASP A 16 19.39 5.43 0.38
CA ASP A 16 19.88 4.07 0.16
C ASP A 16 19.84 3.71 -1.33
N ASP A 17 20.99 3.72 -1.97
CA ASP A 17 21.13 3.41 -3.41
C ASP A 17 20.85 1.94 -3.78
N ASN A 18 20.71 1.04 -2.81
CA ASN A 18 20.31 -0.34 -3.05
C ASN A 18 18.78 -0.45 -3.25
N ILE A 19 18.01 0.49 -2.72
CA ILE A 19 16.56 0.52 -2.91
C ILE A 19 16.25 1.17 -4.26
N LYS A 20 15.87 0.37 -5.25
CA LYS A 20 15.60 0.85 -6.62
C LYS A 20 14.14 1.25 -6.82
N ASP A 21 13.23 0.62 -6.10
CA ASP A 21 11.79 0.90 -6.09
C ASP A 21 11.26 0.91 -4.66
N ALA A 22 10.26 1.71 -4.40
CA ALA A 22 9.59 1.78 -3.11
C ALA A 22 8.18 2.37 -3.22
N ASN A 23 7.32 1.97 -2.28
CA ASN A 23 6.07 2.64 -2.02
C ASN A 23 6.24 3.62 -0.85
N ILE A 24 5.88 4.86 -1.09
CA ILE A 24 5.93 5.94 -0.10
C ILE A 24 4.49 6.34 0.24
N ALA A 25 4.14 6.35 1.52
CA ALA A 25 2.88 6.93 1.98
C ALA A 25 3.11 8.40 2.30
N ALA A 26 2.42 9.30 1.61
CA ALA A 26 2.62 10.73 1.80
C ALA A 26 1.32 11.52 1.62
N THR A 27 1.26 12.69 2.26
CA THR A 27 0.19 13.67 2.06
C THR A 27 0.64 14.70 1.05
N LEU A 28 -0.23 15.00 0.07
CA LEU A 28 -0.01 16.04 -0.92
C LEU A 28 -0.20 17.41 -0.27
N LEU A 29 0.84 18.22 -0.23
CA LEU A 29 0.81 19.57 0.33
C LEU A 29 0.45 20.61 -0.71
N LYS A 30 1.03 20.50 -1.92
CA LYS A 30 0.83 21.49 -2.99
C LYS A 30 1.11 20.86 -4.35
N ILE A 31 0.33 21.23 -5.34
CA ILE A 31 0.55 20.91 -6.75
C ILE A 31 0.72 22.20 -7.55
N THR A 32 1.73 22.23 -8.43
CA THR A 32 1.96 23.31 -9.38
C THR A 32 2.14 22.73 -10.77
N GLU A 33 1.19 22.97 -11.64
CA GLU A 33 1.28 22.53 -13.05
C GLU A 33 2.12 23.52 -13.87
N ARG A 34 2.95 22.98 -14.74
CA ARG A 34 3.80 23.73 -15.65
C ARG A 34 3.78 23.09 -17.04
N LYS A 35 4.27 23.82 -18.03
CA LYS A 35 4.47 23.30 -19.38
C LYS A 35 5.96 23.27 -19.74
N THR A 36 6.36 22.20 -20.40
CA THR A 36 7.70 22.12 -21.02
C THR A 36 7.78 23.05 -22.23
N ALA A 37 8.98 23.29 -22.74
CA ALA A 37 9.20 24.05 -23.97
C ALA A 37 8.48 23.43 -25.20
N LYS A 38 8.19 22.11 -25.14
CA LYS A 38 7.44 21.38 -26.18
C LYS A 38 5.92 21.40 -25.97
N GLY A 39 5.42 22.12 -24.93
CA GLY A 39 4.00 22.26 -24.62
C GLY A 39 3.41 21.15 -23.77
N ASN A 40 4.15 20.11 -23.41
CA ASN A 40 3.66 19.03 -22.56
C ASN A 40 3.49 19.50 -21.10
N SER A 41 2.38 19.17 -20.48
CA SER A 41 2.13 19.48 -19.06
C SER A 41 2.95 18.56 -18.14
N TYR A 42 3.37 19.09 -17.01
CA TYR A 42 3.94 18.31 -15.90
C TYR A 42 3.58 18.98 -14.58
N GLY A 43 3.50 18.18 -13.51
CA GLY A 43 3.27 18.66 -12.16
C GLY A 43 4.57 18.67 -11.36
N VAL A 44 4.81 19.76 -10.63
CA VAL A 44 5.75 19.80 -9.51
C VAL A 44 4.91 19.67 -8.25
N ILE A 45 5.04 18.55 -7.56
CA ILE A 45 4.18 18.23 -6.43
C ILE A 45 5.00 18.12 -5.16
N LYS A 46 4.59 18.87 -4.15
CA LYS A 46 5.18 18.86 -2.82
C LYS A 46 4.41 17.90 -1.92
N PHE A 47 5.11 16.96 -1.34
CA PHE A 47 4.58 15.96 -0.43
C PHE A 47 5.23 16.04 0.95
N THR A 48 4.57 15.47 1.94
CA THR A 48 5.16 15.15 3.24
C THR A 48 4.85 13.72 3.62
N ASP A 49 5.85 13.00 4.10
CA ASP A 49 5.69 11.76 4.86
C ASP A 49 5.92 12.02 6.36
N LEU A 50 6.06 10.97 7.16
CA LEU A 50 6.28 11.11 8.60
C LEU A 50 7.66 11.69 8.95
N THR A 51 8.61 11.69 8.03
CA THR A 51 10.03 12.00 8.28
C THR A 51 10.54 13.21 7.51
N SER A 52 9.90 13.57 6.40
CA SER A 52 10.44 14.56 5.48
C SER A 52 9.37 15.27 4.65
N VAL A 53 9.77 16.41 4.10
CA VAL A 53 9.04 17.11 3.04
C VAL A 53 9.89 17.02 1.77
N PHE A 54 9.27 16.64 0.65
CA PHE A 54 9.98 16.42 -0.60
C PHE A 54 9.15 16.83 -1.81
N GLU A 55 9.79 17.00 -2.95
CA GLU A 55 9.15 17.37 -4.20
C GLU A 55 9.41 16.29 -5.25
N LEU A 56 8.38 15.98 -6.04
CA LEU A 56 8.45 15.06 -7.16
C LEU A 56 7.93 15.72 -8.43
N PHE A 57 8.53 15.34 -9.55
CA PHE A 57 8.06 15.71 -10.89
C PHE A 57 7.17 14.60 -11.41
N ILE A 58 5.95 14.96 -11.82
CA ILE A 58 4.98 14.04 -12.40
C ILE A 58 4.71 14.49 -13.84
N PHE A 59 5.05 13.62 -14.79
CA PHE A 59 4.85 13.90 -16.21
C PHE A 59 3.38 13.74 -16.61
N SER A 60 3.04 14.27 -17.79
CA SER A 60 1.68 14.38 -18.30
C SER A 60 0.86 13.10 -18.12
N ASP A 61 1.41 11.96 -18.47
CA ASP A 61 0.68 10.69 -18.48
C ASP A 61 0.18 10.31 -17.09
N ILE A 62 1.07 10.37 -16.08
CA ILE A 62 0.71 10.09 -14.68
C ILE A 62 -0.15 11.21 -14.09
N LEU A 63 0.11 12.46 -14.48
CA LEU A 63 -0.67 13.63 -14.04
C LEU A 63 -2.13 13.52 -14.47
N GLU A 64 -2.38 13.24 -15.76
CA GLU A 64 -3.74 13.14 -16.31
C GLU A 64 -4.51 11.94 -15.72
N LEU A 65 -3.84 10.78 -15.58
CA LEU A 65 -4.45 9.57 -15.02
C LEU A 65 -4.84 9.69 -13.54
N ASN A 66 -4.27 10.65 -12.82
CA ASN A 66 -4.45 10.74 -11.37
C ASN A 66 -5.01 12.11 -10.91
N ARG A 67 -5.57 12.92 -11.80
CA ARG A 67 -6.10 14.25 -11.47
C ARG A 67 -7.14 14.24 -10.36
N ASP A 68 -7.96 13.21 -10.32
CA ASP A 68 -9.03 13.01 -9.35
C ASP A 68 -8.53 12.75 -7.92
N VAL A 69 -7.35 12.17 -7.78
CA VAL A 69 -6.73 11.86 -6.47
C VAL A 69 -5.62 12.85 -6.08
N LEU A 70 -5.09 13.64 -7.03
CA LEU A 70 -4.07 14.66 -6.80
C LEU A 70 -4.68 15.97 -6.27
N ILE A 71 -5.33 15.88 -5.12
CA ILE A 71 -5.97 17.00 -4.41
C ILE A 71 -5.14 17.34 -3.18
N GLU A 72 -4.89 18.64 -2.93
CA GLU A 72 -4.16 19.10 -1.74
C GLU A 72 -4.84 18.59 -0.46
N GLY A 73 -4.03 18.06 0.46
CA GLY A 73 -4.50 17.37 1.67
C GLY A 73 -4.80 15.89 1.52
N SER A 74 -4.81 15.34 0.30
CA SER A 74 -5.01 13.89 0.08
C SER A 74 -3.82 13.08 0.57
N SER A 75 -4.12 11.95 1.23
CA SER A 75 -3.12 10.93 1.59
C SER A 75 -3.04 9.88 0.50
N LEU A 76 -1.83 9.67 -0.02
CA LEU A 76 -1.55 8.86 -1.20
C LEU A 76 -0.49 7.81 -0.90
N ILE A 77 -0.53 6.70 -1.63
CA ILE A 77 0.61 5.79 -1.79
C ILE A 77 1.20 6.05 -3.17
N ILE A 78 2.49 6.36 -3.19
CA ILE A 78 3.23 6.72 -4.39
C ILE A 78 4.29 5.65 -4.63
N THR A 79 4.21 4.96 -5.74
CA THR A 79 5.26 4.02 -6.16
C THR A 79 6.32 4.79 -6.94
N LEU A 80 7.54 4.76 -6.43
CA LEU A 80 8.70 5.44 -6.98
C LEU A 80 9.70 4.44 -7.55
N ILE A 81 10.35 4.83 -8.64
CA ILE A 81 11.51 4.12 -9.19
C ILE A 81 12.70 5.07 -9.23
N LYS A 82 13.84 4.59 -8.72
CA LYS A 82 15.11 5.30 -8.75
C LYS A 82 16.05 4.67 -9.78
N THR A 83 16.52 5.50 -10.70
CA THR A 83 17.58 5.15 -11.63
C THR A 83 18.82 5.96 -11.32
N ILE A 84 19.98 5.30 -11.32
CA ILE A 84 21.28 5.93 -11.10
C ILE A 84 22.06 5.75 -12.41
N SER A 85 22.54 6.87 -12.98
CA SER A 85 23.37 6.80 -14.17
C SER A 85 24.73 6.19 -13.86
N ASN A 86 25.31 5.49 -14.83
CA ASN A 86 26.65 4.90 -14.72
C ASN A 86 27.78 5.89 -15.09
N ASP A 87 27.43 7.16 -15.34
CA ASP A 87 28.40 8.21 -15.62
C ASP A 87 29.18 8.64 -14.36
N GLU A 88 30.27 9.38 -14.53
CA GLU A 88 31.12 9.85 -13.44
C GLU A 88 30.35 10.64 -12.37
N ASN A 89 29.25 11.29 -12.74
CA ASN A 89 28.44 12.14 -11.86
C ASN A 89 27.38 11.35 -11.08
N LYS A 90 27.17 10.04 -11.36
CA LYS A 90 26.15 9.18 -10.70
C LYS A 90 24.81 9.92 -10.46
N SER A 91 24.30 10.58 -11.50
CA SER A 91 23.08 11.34 -11.37
C SER A 91 21.88 10.43 -11.02
N LYS A 92 21.13 10.83 -10.00
CA LYS A 92 19.94 10.11 -9.54
C LYS A 92 18.71 10.71 -10.20
N ARG A 93 17.83 9.86 -10.71
CA ARG A 93 16.50 10.23 -11.17
C ARG A 93 15.47 9.41 -10.42
N ILE A 94 14.49 10.10 -9.83
CA ILE A 94 13.33 9.47 -9.17
C ILE A 94 12.12 9.76 -10.02
N ASN A 95 11.45 8.71 -10.48
CA ASN A 95 10.26 8.79 -11.30
C ASN A 95 9.08 8.21 -10.53
N VAL A 96 7.93 8.87 -10.65
CA VAL A 96 6.65 8.35 -10.17
C VAL A 96 6.14 7.34 -11.19
N GLN A 97 5.89 6.11 -10.74
CA GLN A 97 5.33 5.05 -11.57
C GLN A 97 3.83 4.93 -11.39
N LYS A 98 3.36 5.04 -10.13
CA LYS A 98 1.95 4.86 -9.78
C LYS A 98 1.59 5.74 -8.60
N ILE A 99 0.34 6.19 -8.59
CA ILE A 99 -0.29 6.89 -7.46
C ILE A 99 -1.59 6.17 -7.13
N ALA A 100 -1.89 6.03 -5.85
CA ALA A 100 -3.16 5.51 -5.39
C ALA A 100 -3.64 6.30 -4.16
N SER A 101 -4.93 6.58 -4.10
CA SER A 101 -5.55 7.17 -2.92
C SER A 101 -5.51 6.17 -1.77
N LEU A 102 -4.98 6.60 -0.63
CA LEU A 102 -4.97 5.76 0.57
C LEU A 102 -6.41 5.44 1.03
N LYS A 103 -7.32 6.41 0.89
CA LYS A 103 -8.74 6.23 1.20
C LYS A 103 -9.37 5.13 0.34
N ASP A 104 -9.09 5.11 -0.96
CA ASP A 104 -9.66 4.10 -1.87
C ASP A 104 -9.09 2.72 -1.60
N LEU A 105 -7.80 2.66 -1.25
CA LEU A 105 -7.17 1.41 -0.84
C LEU A 105 -7.75 0.86 0.46
N PHE A 106 -8.11 1.74 1.42
CA PHE A 106 -8.81 1.32 2.64
C PHE A 106 -10.21 0.79 2.36
N ASN A 107 -10.90 1.40 1.40
CA ASN A 107 -12.27 1.03 1.03
C ASN A 107 -12.33 -0.13 0.03
N LYS A 108 -11.18 -0.53 -0.53
CA LYS A 108 -11.14 -1.66 -1.48
C LYS A 108 -11.53 -2.94 -0.75
N PRO A 109 -12.53 -3.68 -1.27
CA PRO A 109 -12.92 -4.95 -0.68
C PRO A 109 -11.74 -5.93 -0.69
N VAL A 110 -11.65 -6.72 0.36
CA VAL A 110 -10.72 -7.85 0.43
C VAL A 110 -11.34 -8.99 -0.37
N ASN A 111 -10.66 -9.51 -1.38
CA ASN A 111 -11.18 -10.60 -2.19
C ASN A 111 -10.97 -11.96 -1.51
N GLU A 112 -9.82 -12.17 -0.92
CA GLU A 112 -9.45 -13.38 -0.21
C GLU A 112 -8.62 -13.04 1.02
N ILE A 113 -8.88 -13.74 2.11
CA ILE A 113 -8.09 -13.68 3.34
C ILE A 113 -7.77 -15.08 3.84
N ILE A 114 -6.52 -15.27 4.26
CA ILE A 114 -6.04 -16.49 4.87
C ILE A 114 -5.65 -16.19 6.31
N PHE A 115 -6.28 -16.85 7.27
CA PHE A 115 -5.91 -16.81 8.68
C PHE A 115 -5.00 -18.00 9.01
N ASN A 116 -3.81 -17.74 9.55
CA ASN A 116 -2.94 -18.78 10.06
C ASN A 116 -2.99 -18.74 11.59
N ILE A 117 -3.53 -19.80 12.21
CA ILE A 117 -3.68 -19.93 13.66
C ILE A 117 -2.88 -21.14 14.16
N LYS A 118 -2.42 -21.06 15.41
CA LYS A 118 -1.59 -22.09 16.04
C LYS A 118 -2.40 -23.12 16.83
N SER A 119 -3.65 -22.82 17.10
CA SER A 119 -4.52 -23.70 17.86
C SER A 119 -5.97 -23.56 17.42
N ILE A 120 -6.72 -24.65 17.47
CA ILE A 120 -8.17 -24.64 17.21
C ILE A 120 -8.93 -23.69 18.13
N LYS A 121 -8.42 -23.41 19.34
CA LYS A 121 -9.00 -22.43 20.28
C LYS A 121 -8.97 -20.99 19.76
N ASP A 122 -8.08 -20.69 18.82
CA ASP A 122 -8.00 -19.35 18.22
C ASP A 122 -9.12 -19.11 17.21
N ILE A 123 -9.89 -20.13 16.83
CA ILE A 123 -11.07 -20.00 15.96
C ILE A 123 -12.09 -19.06 16.59
N ASP A 124 -12.29 -19.11 17.90
CA ASP A 124 -13.24 -18.23 18.60
C ASP A 124 -12.90 -16.74 18.40
N LYS A 125 -11.61 -16.39 18.28
CA LYS A 125 -11.17 -15.02 18.01
C LYS A 125 -11.49 -14.55 16.60
N ILE A 126 -11.66 -15.47 15.66
CA ILE A 126 -11.96 -15.20 14.26
C ILE A 126 -13.47 -15.20 14.03
N SER A 127 -14.23 -16.06 14.74
CA SER A 127 -15.64 -16.30 14.49
C SER A 127 -16.47 -15.01 14.46
N ASP A 128 -16.27 -14.14 15.46
CA ASP A 128 -17.01 -12.88 15.58
C ASP A 128 -16.71 -11.88 14.44
N LEU A 129 -15.56 -12.04 13.77
CA LEU A 129 -15.09 -11.14 12.72
C LEU A 129 -15.43 -11.64 11.30
N VAL A 130 -15.89 -12.89 11.19
CA VAL A 130 -16.30 -13.53 9.93
C VAL A 130 -17.76 -14.01 9.98
N ASP A 131 -18.58 -13.46 10.86
CA ASP A 131 -19.95 -13.88 11.06
C ASP A 131 -20.88 -13.41 9.94
N GLU A 132 -20.69 -12.20 9.43
CA GLU A 132 -21.55 -11.62 8.42
C GLU A 132 -21.23 -12.13 7.00
N GLU A 133 -22.27 -12.37 6.20
CA GLU A 133 -22.14 -12.68 4.78
C GLU A 133 -21.62 -11.49 3.98
N GLY A 134 -20.75 -11.74 3.01
CA GLY A 134 -20.13 -10.69 2.22
C GLY A 134 -19.47 -11.21 0.94
N THR A 135 -18.36 -10.56 0.53
CA THR A 135 -17.70 -10.84 -0.77
C THR A 135 -16.32 -11.47 -0.65
N THR A 136 -15.77 -11.60 0.57
CA THR A 136 -14.42 -12.10 0.81
C THR A 136 -14.40 -13.62 0.97
N GLU A 137 -13.55 -14.30 0.24
CA GLU A 137 -13.25 -15.72 0.46
C GLU A 137 -12.35 -15.87 1.68
N VAL A 138 -12.69 -16.79 2.57
CA VAL A 138 -11.97 -16.99 3.84
C VAL A 138 -11.42 -18.40 3.91
N THR A 139 -10.11 -18.51 4.11
CA THR A 139 -9.40 -19.75 4.38
C THR A 139 -8.77 -19.68 5.77
N ILE A 140 -8.87 -20.75 6.53
CA ILE A 140 -8.27 -20.88 7.86
C ILE A 140 -7.28 -22.05 7.82
N ASN A 141 -6.03 -21.76 8.14
CA ASN A 141 -4.97 -22.72 8.31
C ASN A 141 -4.70 -22.89 9.80
N ILE A 142 -4.76 -24.10 10.28
CA ILE A 142 -4.41 -24.47 11.65
C ILE A 142 -3.10 -25.23 11.60
N ASN A 143 -2.06 -24.64 12.15
CA ASN A 143 -0.72 -25.23 12.23
C ASN A 143 -0.46 -25.57 13.71
N ASP A 144 -0.97 -26.73 14.15
CA ASP A 144 -0.73 -27.28 15.48
C ASP A 144 0.49 -28.23 15.46
N GLU A 145 1.11 -28.47 16.61
CA GLU A 145 2.36 -29.30 16.72
C GLU A 145 2.25 -30.67 16.04
N ASN A 146 1.03 -31.20 15.86
CA ASN A 146 0.80 -32.54 15.29
C ASN A 146 -0.04 -32.56 14.00
N ASN A 147 -0.62 -31.43 13.59
CA ASN A 147 -1.53 -31.40 12.43
C ASN A 147 -1.50 -30.06 11.72
N ASP A 148 -1.39 -30.12 10.41
CA ASP A 148 -1.63 -29.01 9.50
C ASP A 148 -2.98 -29.21 8.81
N VAL A 149 -3.95 -28.40 9.15
CA VAL A 149 -5.31 -28.45 8.57
C VAL A 149 -5.61 -27.12 7.91
N SER A 150 -6.08 -27.19 6.66
CA SER A 150 -6.55 -26.02 5.93
C SER A 150 -8.00 -26.25 5.51
N PHE A 151 -8.85 -25.26 5.77
CA PHE A 151 -10.22 -25.30 5.31
C PHE A 151 -10.70 -23.92 4.84
N LYS A 152 -11.50 -23.92 3.78
CA LYS A 152 -12.13 -22.75 3.21
C LYS A 152 -13.58 -22.69 3.65
N LEU A 153 -14.03 -21.52 4.11
CA LEU A 153 -15.43 -21.34 4.46
C LEU A 153 -16.30 -21.45 3.19
N LYS A 154 -17.44 -22.11 3.32
CA LYS A 154 -18.35 -22.34 2.20
C LYS A 154 -18.92 -21.03 1.65
N ASN A 155 -19.31 -20.12 2.52
CA ASN A 155 -19.89 -18.83 2.17
C ASN A 155 -18.83 -17.75 2.29
N LYS A 156 -18.88 -16.76 1.39
CA LYS A 156 -18.07 -15.56 1.46
C LYS A 156 -18.48 -14.71 2.66
N ARG A 157 -17.54 -13.95 3.22
CA ARG A 157 -17.72 -13.16 4.44
C ARG A 157 -17.49 -11.69 4.20
N LEU A 158 -18.12 -10.86 5.05
CA LEU A 158 -17.80 -9.44 5.13
C LEU A 158 -16.59 -9.28 6.05
N ILE A 159 -15.49 -8.76 5.51
CA ILE A 159 -14.25 -8.54 6.27
C ILE A 159 -13.93 -7.06 6.27
N ASP A 160 -13.99 -6.45 7.45
CA ASP A 160 -13.49 -5.09 7.65
C ASP A 160 -11.95 -5.13 7.87
N ARG A 161 -11.23 -4.24 7.18
CA ARG A 161 -9.78 -4.09 7.39
C ARG A 161 -9.41 -3.70 8.82
N LYS A 162 -10.30 -3.05 9.57
CA LYS A 162 -10.09 -2.77 11.01
C LYS A 162 -10.07 -4.07 11.81
N ALA A 163 -10.98 -4.99 11.50
CA ALA A 163 -11.03 -6.31 12.12
C ALA A 163 -9.74 -7.10 11.89
N ILE A 164 -9.19 -7.05 10.67
CA ILE A 164 -7.90 -7.67 10.34
C ILE A 164 -6.76 -7.13 11.24
N ASN A 165 -6.71 -5.83 11.45
CA ASN A 165 -5.69 -5.23 12.31
C ASN A 165 -5.83 -5.68 13.78
N ILE A 166 -7.05 -5.84 14.27
CA ILE A 166 -7.31 -6.37 15.61
C ILE A 166 -6.78 -7.81 15.73
N LEU A 167 -7.01 -8.65 14.73
CA LEU A 167 -6.51 -10.02 14.70
C LEU A 167 -4.99 -10.09 14.68
N ARG A 168 -4.34 -9.26 13.85
CA ARG A 168 -2.87 -9.17 13.80
C ARG A 168 -2.26 -8.77 15.14
N ASN A 169 -2.91 -7.88 15.87
CA ASN A 169 -2.49 -7.49 17.23
C ASN A 169 -2.70 -8.60 18.27
N ASN A 170 -3.50 -9.63 17.96
CA ASN A 170 -3.73 -10.82 18.79
C ASN A 170 -2.93 -12.04 18.30
N ASP A 171 -1.80 -11.82 17.63
CA ASP A 171 -0.88 -12.86 17.14
C ASP A 171 -1.47 -13.79 16.07
N ILE A 172 -2.57 -13.41 15.43
CA ILE A 172 -3.13 -14.15 14.31
C ILE A 172 -2.51 -13.62 13.01
N SER A 173 -1.69 -14.46 12.36
CA SER A 173 -1.11 -14.12 11.07
C SER A 173 -2.16 -14.13 9.97
N THR A 174 -2.22 -13.05 9.19
CA THR A 174 -3.19 -12.88 8.10
C THR A 174 -2.50 -12.57 6.78
N ILE A 175 -2.90 -13.24 5.72
CA ILE A 175 -2.48 -12.97 4.33
C ILE A 175 -3.71 -12.46 3.57
N ILE A 176 -3.57 -11.35 2.86
CA ILE A 176 -4.65 -10.71 2.09
C ILE A 176 -4.26 -10.73 0.61
N HIS A 177 -5.21 -11.14 -0.25
CA HIS A 177 -5.08 -11.15 -1.71
C HIS A 177 -6.13 -10.29 -2.40
#